data_f387e0d6314bf3b338bb0220e19849af
#
_entry.id   f387e0d6314bf3b338bb0220e19849af
#
_cell.length_a   1.000
_cell.length_b   1.000
_cell.length_c   1.000
_cell.angle_alpha   90.00
_cell.angle_beta   90.00
_cell.angle_gamma   90.00
#
_symmetry.space_group_name_H-M   'P 1'
#
loop_
_entity.id
_entity.type
_entity.pdbx_description
1 polymer ?
#
loop_
_entity_poly.entity_id
_entity_poly.type
_entity_poly.pdbx_seq_one_letter_code
_entity_poly.pdbx_strand_id
1 'polypeptide(L)'
;MAVAGWLLAHSQPPSKQYIVLLKHGPHWVEGKPVAEQALGNHGRYLQEQMTKGALQLAGPFLDDSGGLVLYNAKDEPAARAIAEHDPGVVAGILAIDSIRQFYLAFDAATGKSPFNQAK
;
A
#
# COMPACT_ATOMS: atom_id res chain seq x y z
N MET A 1 14.46 13.23 -27.87
CA MET A 1 15.74 12.61 -27.56
C MET A 1 15.58 11.53 -26.49
N ALA A 2 15.92 10.34 -26.83
CA ALA A 2 15.85 9.23 -25.87
C ALA A 2 16.76 9.47 -24.67
N VAL A 3 17.92 10.08 -24.90
CA VAL A 3 18.87 10.34 -23.81
C VAL A 3 18.29 11.27 -22.77
N ALA A 4 17.60 12.34 -23.20
CA ALA A 4 17.00 13.28 -22.26
C ALA A 4 15.89 12.62 -21.44
N GLY A 5 15.05 11.79 -22.06
CA GLY A 5 14.01 11.06 -21.35
C GLY A 5 14.59 10.06 -20.36
N TRP A 6 15.64 9.39 -20.77
CA TRP A 6 16.32 8.44 -19.91
C TRP A 6 16.91 9.13 -18.68
N LEU A 7 17.55 10.29 -18.88
CA LEU A 7 18.13 11.03 -17.76
C LEU A 7 17.05 11.50 -16.79
N LEU A 8 15.91 11.99 -17.30
CA LEU A 8 14.82 12.40 -16.42
C LEU A 8 14.31 11.24 -15.58
N ALA A 9 14.15 10.07 -16.20
CA ALA A 9 13.70 8.89 -15.45
C ALA A 9 14.69 8.50 -14.36
N HIS A 10 15.99 8.61 -14.65
CA HIS A 10 17.02 8.25 -13.67
C HIS A 10 17.27 9.32 -12.64
N SER A 11 16.81 10.57 -12.88
CA SER A 11 16.95 11.63 -11.89
C SER A 11 15.84 11.60 -10.84
N GLN A 12 14.82 10.79 -11.04
CA GLN A 12 13.74 10.67 -10.06
C GLN A 12 14.27 9.97 -8.81
N PRO A 13 13.93 10.48 -7.63
CA PRO A 13 14.30 9.78 -6.41
C PRO A 13 13.68 8.39 -6.40
N PRO A 14 14.39 7.38 -5.94
CA PRO A 14 13.81 6.04 -5.86
C PRO A 14 12.65 6.04 -4.87
N SER A 15 11.62 5.29 -5.21
CA SER A 15 10.50 5.06 -4.31
C SER A 15 10.95 4.21 -3.14
N LYS A 16 10.38 4.49 -2.00
CA LYS A 16 10.51 3.67 -0.80
C LYS A 16 9.22 2.92 -0.59
N GLN A 17 9.27 1.91 0.24
CA GLN A 17 8.09 1.10 0.52
C GLN A 17 7.65 1.29 1.95
N TYR A 18 6.33 1.33 2.13
CA TYR A 18 5.72 1.55 3.43
C TYR A 18 4.59 0.56 3.63
N ILE A 19 4.66 -0.16 4.75
CA ILE A 19 3.57 -1.03 5.15
C ILE A 19 2.58 -0.18 5.94
N VAL A 20 1.33 -0.20 5.50
CA VAL A 20 0.22 0.41 6.23
C VAL A 20 -0.60 -0.71 6.82
N LEU A 21 -0.70 -0.73 8.14
CA LEU A 21 -1.58 -1.65 8.84
C LEU A 21 -2.89 -0.92 9.11
N LEU A 22 -3.98 -1.55 8.72
CA LEU A 22 -5.33 -1.02 8.91
C LEU A 22 -6.03 -1.84 9.97
N LYS A 23 -6.84 -1.16 10.77
CA LYS A 23 -7.64 -1.77 11.82
C LYS A 23 -9.09 -1.28 11.70
N HIS A 24 -9.98 -1.75 12.56
CA HIS A 24 -11.34 -1.27 12.58
C HIS A 24 -11.38 0.22 12.92
N GLY A 25 -12.13 0.97 12.13
CA GLY A 25 -12.43 2.35 12.43
C GLY A 25 -13.67 2.47 13.30
N PRO A 26 -14.02 3.70 13.69
CA PRO A 26 -15.18 3.90 14.57
C PRO A 26 -16.51 3.49 13.96
N HIS A 27 -16.58 3.37 12.63
CA HIS A 27 -17.82 3.00 11.94
C HIS A 27 -17.80 1.57 11.41
N TRP A 28 -16.83 0.78 11.82
CA TRP A 28 -16.84 -0.66 11.53
C TRP A 28 -18.09 -1.26 12.15
N VAL A 29 -18.82 -2.08 11.39
CA VAL A 29 -20.04 -2.71 11.90
C VAL A 29 -19.64 -3.97 12.66
N GLU A 30 -19.79 -3.92 13.98
CA GLU A 30 -19.42 -5.02 14.85
C GLU A 30 -20.23 -6.27 14.53
N GLY A 31 -19.57 -7.41 14.61
CA GLY A 31 -20.21 -8.68 14.36
C GLY A 31 -20.33 -9.06 12.91
N LYS A 32 -19.94 -8.17 11.98
CA LYS A 32 -19.96 -8.49 10.55
C LYS A 32 -18.53 -8.67 10.03
N PRO A 33 -18.30 -9.69 9.20
CA PRO A 33 -16.97 -9.91 8.62
C PRO A 33 -16.63 -8.83 7.61
N VAL A 34 -15.36 -8.78 7.21
CA VAL A 34 -14.87 -7.75 6.29
C VAL A 34 -15.68 -7.73 5.00
N ALA A 35 -16.08 -8.89 4.50
CA ALA A 35 -16.82 -8.97 3.23
C ALA A 35 -18.19 -8.30 3.29
N GLU A 36 -18.74 -8.09 4.49
CA GLU A 36 -20.05 -7.47 4.67
C GLU A 36 -19.96 -6.01 5.10
N GLN A 37 -18.76 -5.48 5.23
CA GLN A 37 -18.56 -4.05 5.49
C GLN A 37 -18.72 -3.27 4.19
N ALA A 38 -19.07 -1.99 4.29
CA ALA A 38 -19.26 -1.14 3.11
C ALA A 38 -17.92 -0.66 2.57
N LEU A 39 -17.15 -1.59 2.02
CA LEU A 39 -15.77 -1.34 1.57
C LEU A 39 -15.59 -1.42 0.05
N GLY A 40 -16.69 -1.28 -0.72
CA GLY A 40 -16.59 -1.33 -2.18
C GLY A 40 -15.71 -0.23 -2.75
N ASN A 41 -15.84 0.99 -2.23
CA ASN A 41 -15.02 2.11 -2.69
C ASN A 41 -13.56 1.96 -2.25
N HIS A 42 -13.33 1.37 -1.08
CA HIS A 42 -11.99 1.03 -0.63
C HIS A 42 -11.32 0.08 -1.63
N GLY A 43 -12.01 -0.98 -2.04
CA GLY A 43 -11.47 -1.93 -3.01
C GLY A 43 -11.14 -1.27 -4.34
N ARG A 44 -12.02 -0.41 -4.84
CA ARG A 44 -11.76 0.32 -6.10
C ARG A 44 -10.56 1.25 -5.96
N TYR A 45 -10.44 1.90 -4.83
CA TYR A 45 -9.29 2.78 -4.56
C TYR A 45 -7.97 1.99 -4.60
N LEU A 46 -7.94 0.84 -3.94
CA LEU A 46 -6.74 0.00 -3.95
C LEU A 46 -6.40 -0.45 -5.37
N GLN A 47 -7.42 -0.80 -6.16
CA GLN A 47 -7.20 -1.17 -7.56
C GLN A 47 -6.58 -0.01 -8.34
N GLU A 48 -7.06 1.21 -8.13
CA GLU A 48 -6.51 2.40 -8.79
C GLU A 48 -5.06 2.63 -8.39
N GLN A 49 -4.75 2.47 -7.11
CA GLN A 49 -3.39 2.65 -6.62
C GLN A 49 -2.45 1.58 -7.20
N MET A 50 -2.95 0.37 -7.35
CA MET A 50 -2.18 -0.70 -7.98
C MET A 50 -1.89 -0.39 -9.45
N THR A 51 -2.89 0.08 -10.17
CA THR A 51 -2.73 0.45 -11.58
C THR A 51 -1.73 1.59 -11.77
N LYS A 52 -1.69 2.54 -10.83
CA LYS A 52 -0.74 3.64 -10.87
C LYS A 52 0.68 3.23 -10.46
N GLY A 53 0.85 2.05 -9.92
CA GLY A 53 2.14 1.62 -9.38
C GLY A 53 2.41 2.09 -7.96
N ALA A 54 1.43 2.72 -7.32
CA ALA A 54 1.59 3.17 -5.93
C ALA A 54 1.35 2.05 -4.93
N LEU A 55 0.65 1.00 -5.31
CA LEU A 55 0.36 -0.13 -4.43
C LEU A 55 0.99 -1.38 -5.01
N GLN A 56 1.71 -2.13 -4.18
CA GLN A 56 2.33 -3.37 -4.62
C GLN A 56 1.52 -4.59 -4.23
N LEU A 57 1.02 -4.64 -3.01
CA LEU A 57 0.17 -5.74 -2.57
C LEU A 57 -0.70 -5.26 -1.42
N ALA A 58 -1.81 -5.93 -1.22
CA ALA A 58 -2.74 -5.62 -0.15
C ALA A 58 -3.66 -6.81 0.09
N GLY A 59 -4.19 -6.90 1.29
CA GLY A 59 -5.18 -7.90 1.60
C GLY A 59 -5.68 -7.78 3.03
N PRO A 60 -6.85 -8.35 3.31
CA PRO A 60 -7.38 -8.38 4.66
C PRO A 60 -6.75 -9.49 5.47
N PHE A 61 -6.71 -9.31 6.79
CA PHE A 61 -6.39 -10.42 7.69
C PHE A 61 -7.61 -11.32 7.80
N LEU A 62 -7.37 -12.63 7.80
CA LEU A 62 -8.48 -13.59 7.75
C LEU A 62 -9.24 -13.71 9.08
N ASP A 63 -8.75 -13.05 10.11
CA ASP A 63 -9.47 -12.98 11.40
C ASP A 63 -10.37 -11.72 11.47
N ASP A 64 -10.55 -11.02 10.36
CA ASP A 64 -11.36 -9.81 10.26
C ASP A 64 -10.87 -8.65 11.14
N SER A 65 -9.60 -8.66 11.57
CA SER A 65 -9.06 -7.61 12.44
C SER A 65 -8.63 -6.35 11.70
N GLY A 66 -8.48 -6.44 10.38
CA GLY A 66 -8.00 -5.33 9.56
C GLY A 66 -7.30 -5.87 8.33
N GLY A 67 -6.26 -5.17 7.90
CA GLY A 67 -5.54 -5.59 6.72
C GLY A 67 -4.19 -4.90 6.60
N LEU A 68 -3.51 -5.21 5.49
CA LEU A 68 -2.19 -4.68 5.21
C LEU A 68 -2.15 -4.18 3.78
N VAL A 69 -1.53 -3.00 3.58
CA VAL A 69 -1.26 -2.47 2.24
C VAL A 69 0.22 -2.11 2.18
N LEU A 70 0.88 -2.51 1.11
CA LEU A 70 2.26 -2.13 0.85
C LEU A 70 2.26 -1.07 -0.25
N TYR A 71 2.56 0.17 0.13
CA TYR A 71 2.60 1.31 -0.79
C TYR A 71 4.02 1.65 -1.18
N ASN A 72 4.18 2.09 -2.43
CA ASN A 72 5.39 2.72 -2.91
C ASN A 72 5.20 4.23 -2.82
N ALA A 73 6.11 4.93 -2.18
CA ALA A 73 6.01 6.38 -2.02
C ALA A 73 7.40 6.97 -1.80
N LYS A 74 7.54 8.26 -2.06
CA LYS A 74 8.85 8.90 -1.93
C LYS A 74 9.28 9.07 -0.47
N ASP A 75 8.32 9.20 0.43
CA ASP A 75 8.58 9.38 1.86
C ASP A 75 7.33 9.00 2.65
N GLU A 76 7.43 9.02 3.97
CA GLU A 76 6.30 8.63 4.82
C GLU A 76 5.12 9.57 4.69
N PRO A 77 5.28 10.92 4.64
CA PRO A 77 4.11 11.78 4.46
C PRO A 77 3.34 11.48 3.18
N ALA A 78 4.03 11.11 2.09
CA ALA A 78 3.36 10.72 0.85
C ALA A 78 2.59 9.41 1.02
N ALA A 79 3.18 8.42 1.69
CA ALA A 79 2.50 7.16 1.97
C ALA A 79 1.26 7.38 2.85
N ARG A 80 1.41 8.23 3.86
CA ARG A 80 0.31 8.56 4.78
C ARG A 80 -0.83 9.24 4.02
N ALA A 81 -0.50 10.16 3.12
CA ALA A 81 -1.52 10.86 2.34
C ALA A 81 -2.33 9.85 1.49
N ILE A 82 -1.65 8.89 0.86
CA ILE A 82 -2.35 7.87 0.09
C ILE A 82 -3.30 7.08 1.00
N ALA A 83 -2.82 6.65 2.16
CA ALA A 83 -3.62 5.86 3.09
C ALA A 83 -4.80 6.66 3.64
N GLU A 84 -4.60 7.94 3.94
CA GLU A 84 -5.65 8.79 4.51
C GLU A 84 -6.74 9.13 3.50
N HIS A 85 -6.43 9.11 2.21
CA HIS A 85 -7.41 9.36 1.16
C HIS A 85 -8.20 8.12 0.77
N ASP A 86 -7.87 6.97 1.32
CA ASP A 86 -8.61 5.74 1.08
C ASP A 86 -10.04 5.92 1.56
N PRO A 87 -11.04 5.70 0.69
CA PRO A 87 -12.44 5.86 1.09
C PRO A 87 -12.87 5.04 2.30
N GLY A 88 -12.25 3.88 2.51
CA GLY A 88 -12.54 3.08 3.70
C GLY A 88 -12.09 3.78 4.98
N VAL A 89 -10.97 4.50 4.90
CA VAL A 89 -10.45 5.28 6.02
C VAL A 89 -11.27 6.57 6.18
N VAL A 90 -11.55 7.26 5.08
CA VAL A 90 -12.34 8.48 5.12
C VAL A 90 -13.72 8.23 5.73
N ALA A 91 -14.35 7.10 5.38
CA ALA A 91 -15.65 6.73 5.91
C ALA A 91 -15.59 6.23 7.36
N GLY A 92 -14.40 6.01 7.89
CA GLY A 92 -14.23 5.54 9.27
C GLY A 92 -14.56 4.07 9.48
N ILE A 93 -14.70 3.30 8.40
CA ILE A 93 -14.88 1.85 8.51
C ILE A 93 -13.55 1.21 8.87
N LEU A 94 -12.47 1.76 8.30
CA LEU A 94 -11.11 1.37 8.63
C LEU A 94 -10.40 2.56 9.28
N ALA A 95 -9.33 2.27 10.00
CA ALA A 95 -8.45 3.29 10.56
C ALA A 95 -7.01 2.85 10.35
N ILE A 96 -6.11 3.83 10.23
CA ILE A 96 -4.69 3.53 10.11
C ILE A 96 -4.19 3.16 11.51
N ASP A 97 -3.66 1.94 11.64
CA ASP A 97 -3.05 1.49 12.88
C ASP A 97 -1.59 1.92 12.95
N SER A 98 -0.85 1.70 11.87
CA SER A 98 0.54 2.12 11.82
C SER A 98 1.01 2.21 10.37
N ILE A 99 2.05 3.02 10.15
CA ILE A 99 2.75 3.11 8.87
C ILE A 99 4.23 2.91 9.19
N ARG A 100 4.87 1.97 8.50
CA ARG A 100 6.26 1.64 8.75
C ARG A 100 7.00 1.53 7.44
N GLN A 101 8.15 2.17 7.35
CA GLN A 101 9.01 1.98 6.20
C GLN A 101 9.51 0.54 6.17
N PHE A 102 9.49 -0.05 4.98
CA PHE A 102 9.81 -1.46 4.80
C PHE A 102 10.73 -1.62 3.61
N TYR A 103 11.66 -2.53 3.71
CA TYR A 103 12.50 -2.89 2.57
C TYR A 103 12.20 -4.33 2.17
N LEU A 104 11.69 -4.49 0.94
CA LEU A 104 11.42 -5.82 0.40
C LEU A 104 12.74 -6.42 -0.09
N ALA A 105 13.40 -7.14 0.79
CA ALA A 105 14.70 -7.70 0.50
C ALA A 105 14.62 -9.01 -0.27
N PHE A 106 13.61 -9.82 0.04
CA PHE A 106 13.40 -11.11 -0.61
C PHE A 106 12.03 -11.12 -1.25
N ASP A 107 11.98 -11.28 -2.55
CA ASP A 107 10.72 -11.28 -3.30
C ASP A 107 10.71 -12.48 -4.24
N ALA A 108 9.96 -13.50 -3.85
CA ALA A 108 9.88 -14.73 -4.64
C ALA A 108 9.26 -14.50 -6.02
N ALA A 109 8.35 -13.49 -6.14
CA ALA A 109 7.69 -13.22 -7.41
C ALA A 109 8.66 -12.73 -8.48
N THR A 110 9.69 -12.00 -8.08
CA THR A 110 10.69 -11.46 -9.00
C THR A 110 12.03 -12.15 -8.91
N GLY A 111 12.23 -12.97 -7.86
CA GLY A 111 13.51 -13.58 -7.59
C GLY A 111 14.50 -12.63 -6.94
N LYS A 112 14.04 -11.42 -6.55
CA LYS A 112 14.92 -10.47 -5.90
C LYS A 112 15.40 -11.03 -4.57
N SER A 113 16.69 -10.86 -4.30
CA SER A 113 17.30 -11.33 -3.05
C SER A 113 18.66 -10.67 -2.91
N PRO A 114 19.10 -10.34 -1.66
CA PRO A 114 20.44 -9.86 -1.44
C PRO A 114 21.52 -10.83 -1.94
N PHE A 115 21.17 -12.12 -2.00
CA PHE A 115 22.12 -13.14 -2.43
C PHE A 115 22.24 -13.24 -3.95
N ASN A 116 21.35 -12.56 -4.70
CA ASN A 116 21.36 -12.60 -6.16
C ASN A 116 22.03 -11.37 -6.77
N GLN A 117 22.65 -10.51 -5.98
CA GLN A 117 23.19 -9.24 -6.45
C GLN A 117 24.68 -9.26 -6.69
N ALA A 118 25.30 -10.40 -6.55
CA ALA A 118 26.75 -10.49 -6.62
C ALA A 118 27.31 -10.44 -8.03
N LYS A 119 26.52 -10.13 -9.03
CA LYS A 119 26.99 -10.09 -10.43
C LYS A 119 27.61 -8.74 -10.79
#